data_5f620dca5847cb5ee4fd7d2d3202be4d
#
_entry.id   5f620dca5847cb5ee4fd7d2d3202be4d
#
_cell.length_a   1.000
_cell.length_b   1.000
_cell.length_c   1.000
_cell.angle_alpha   90.00
_cell.angle_beta   90.00
_cell.angle_gamma   90.00
#
_symmetry.space_group_name_H-M   'P 1'
#
loop_
_entity.id
_entity.type
_entity.pdbx_description
1 polymer ?
#
loop_
_entity_poly.entity_id
_entity_poly.type
_entity_poly.pdbx_seq_one_letter_code
_entity_poly.pdbx_strand_id
1 'polypeptide(L)'
;TSVLGMRELVKTHNKFVLTKPELLENVEKEHEFLAGAKGGNSLLVFSAQCNFSGYKMPLKLIESVRRQGLVNRGTQVSGLPQKKEPDLNNFYILLDSAAFAASSYLDAGRYKPDFFCISFYKMFGYPTGVGALIVSKRGQSALSKRYYGGGTVNIAMTREDFHEKRSGFSSHFEDGTLAFLAIASLLEGFNTLERLIPTKNEKNYMERISKYVFQLAKYGHDKLASLKHANGQPLIKFYNHNGYEDSRYQGGVITFNILHEDCSFVGFAEVACMAAVFNIQLRTGCFCNPGACQWFLQLSNSDIRKQYESGHICSDYNDLIEGLPTGAVRVSFGYMTKKQDVDNFINMIEKCYLVXPEKRLQQMDIDKLPKALKHIPDRLRPQLKEICIYPIKSCGAFKVTDSWPLTSTGFLYDRGWMIVNAAGMAITQKHQTRLCLIKPIINRHEGTMELTFSNMKSIIFNLETESENSEVINTSLCQSKVCDDLVSGYDCGNEVANWL
;
A
#
# COMPACT_ATOMS: atom_id res chain seq x y z
N THR A 1 2.11 -6.70 -10.62
CA THR A 1 1.34 -6.28 -11.82
C THR A 1 2.24 -6.25 -13.06
N SER A 2 3.42 -5.60 -13.00
CA SER A 2 4.33 -5.47 -14.16
C SER A 2 4.79 -6.81 -14.71
N VAL A 3 5.15 -7.74 -13.82
CA VAL A 3 5.54 -9.10 -14.21
C VAL A 3 4.39 -9.80 -14.93
N LEU A 4 3.19 -9.70 -14.38
CA LEU A 4 1.99 -10.32 -14.95
C LEU A 4 1.64 -9.76 -16.33
N GLY A 5 1.82 -8.43 -16.50
CA GLY A 5 1.54 -7.76 -17.77
C GLY A 5 2.43 -8.23 -18.93
N MET A 6 3.59 -8.78 -18.63
CA MET A 6 4.49 -9.30 -19.67
C MET A 6 3.86 -10.44 -20.49
N ARG A 7 2.85 -11.12 -19.93
CA ARG A 7 2.12 -12.18 -20.64
C ARG A 7 1.44 -11.69 -21.94
N GLU A 8 1.16 -10.40 -22.02
CA GLU A 8 0.54 -9.80 -23.22
C GLU A 8 1.53 -9.69 -24.38
N LEU A 9 2.84 -9.79 -24.10
CA LEU A 9 3.90 -9.71 -25.11
C LEU A 9 4.26 -11.07 -25.71
N VAL A 10 3.73 -12.16 -25.14
CA VAL A 10 4.03 -13.54 -25.59
C VAL A 10 3.20 -13.84 -26.82
N LYS A 11 3.86 -14.17 -27.93
CA LYS A 11 3.23 -14.42 -29.24
C LYS A 11 2.60 -15.80 -29.35
N THR A 12 2.97 -16.73 -28.45
CA THR A 12 2.46 -18.10 -28.48
C THR A 12 1.50 -18.33 -27.30
N HIS A 13 0.80 -19.45 -27.31
CA HIS A 13 -0.13 -19.81 -26.22
C HIS A 13 0.58 -20.36 -24.99
N ASN A 14 1.90 -20.41 -24.97
CA ASN A 14 2.69 -20.98 -23.89
C ASN A 14 2.96 -19.94 -22.78
N LYS A 15 1.89 -19.54 -22.11
CA LYS A 15 1.97 -18.62 -20.96
C LYS A 15 1.60 -19.39 -19.70
N PHE A 16 2.50 -19.39 -18.73
CA PHE A 16 2.28 -20.11 -17.47
C PHE A 16 2.43 -19.16 -16.30
N VAL A 17 1.51 -19.24 -15.34
CA VAL A 17 1.63 -18.56 -14.06
C VAL A 17 1.84 -19.64 -13.01
N LEU A 18 3.03 -19.68 -12.43
CA LEU A 18 3.38 -20.66 -11.41
C LEU A 18 3.11 -20.07 -10.02
N THR A 19 2.56 -20.88 -9.15
CA THR A 19 2.51 -20.53 -7.73
C THR A 19 3.88 -20.69 -7.10
N LYS A 20 4.07 -20.08 -5.93
CA LYS A 20 5.33 -20.22 -5.19
C LYS A 20 5.66 -21.70 -4.88
N PRO A 21 4.73 -22.53 -4.36
CA PRO A 21 5.03 -23.94 -4.16
C PRO A 21 5.46 -24.67 -5.44
N GLU A 22 4.73 -24.44 -6.55
CA GLU A 22 5.08 -25.06 -7.83
C GLU A 22 6.50 -24.69 -8.28
N LEU A 23 6.87 -23.40 -8.12
CA LEU A 23 8.21 -22.96 -8.49
C LEU A 23 9.29 -23.57 -7.60
N LEU A 24 9.07 -23.66 -6.28
CA LEU A 24 10.04 -24.24 -5.34
C LEU A 24 10.17 -25.75 -5.51
N GLU A 25 9.07 -26.47 -5.72
CA GLU A 25 9.08 -27.91 -5.97
C GLU A 25 9.85 -28.29 -7.25
N ASN A 26 9.72 -27.46 -8.28
CA ASN A 26 10.43 -27.66 -9.54
C ASN A 26 11.97 -27.68 -9.37
N VAL A 27 12.46 -26.97 -8.34
CA VAL A 27 13.91 -26.91 -8.08
C VAL A 27 14.42 -28.14 -7.34
N GLU A 28 13.55 -28.81 -6.58
CA GLU A 28 13.92 -29.93 -5.71
C GLU A 28 13.79 -31.32 -6.38
N LYS A 29 13.00 -31.40 -7.45
CA LYS A 29 12.71 -32.70 -8.12
C LYS A 29 13.26 -32.74 -9.54
N GLU A 30 14.07 -33.71 -9.82
CA GLU A 30 14.77 -33.94 -11.12
C GLU A 30 13.83 -34.59 -12.17
N HIS A 31 12.71 -34.00 -12.59
CA HIS A 31 11.91 -34.68 -13.63
C HIS A 31 11.07 -33.72 -14.51
N GLU A 32 11.15 -33.94 -15.79
CA GLU A 32 10.33 -33.44 -16.91
C GLU A 32 10.30 -31.91 -17.11
N PHE A 33 10.95 -31.48 -18.15
CA PHE A 33 11.19 -30.06 -18.46
C PHE A 33 10.12 -29.46 -19.35
N LEU A 34 9.82 -28.18 -19.09
CA LEU A 34 9.15 -27.32 -20.06
C LEU A 34 10.14 -27.05 -21.19
N ALA A 35 10.06 -27.85 -22.25
CA ALA A 35 10.83 -27.55 -23.45
C ALA A 35 10.26 -26.28 -24.06
N GLY A 36 11.11 -25.27 -24.22
CA GLY A 36 10.78 -24.13 -25.04
C GLY A 36 10.37 -24.59 -26.44
N ALA A 37 9.51 -23.82 -27.11
CA ALA A 37 9.16 -24.08 -28.50
C ALA A 37 10.44 -24.13 -29.33
N LYS A 38 10.50 -25.06 -30.28
CA LYS A 38 11.66 -25.18 -31.19
C LYS A 38 11.96 -23.80 -31.82
N GLY A 39 13.16 -23.30 -31.58
CA GLY A 39 13.65 -22.08 -32.18
C GLY A 39 13.17 -20.77 -31.52
N GLY A 40 12.53 -20.83 -30.34
CA GLY A 40 12.12 -19.64 -29.61
C GLY A 40 12.80 -19.46 -28.28
N ASN A 41 12.79 -18.24 -27.76
CA ASN A 41 13.30 -17.92 -26.44
C ASN A 41 12.21 -18.14 -25.38
N SER A 42 12.59 -18.66 -24.22
CA SER A 42 11.72 -18.77 -23.03
C SER A 42 12.22 -17.84 -21.94
N LEU A 43 11.30 -17.22 -21.22
CA LEU A 43 11.63 -16.28 -20.15
C LEU A 43 10.89 -16.64 -18.87
N LEU A 44 11.64 -16.92 -17.80
CA LEU A 44 11.09 -17.01 -16.45
C LEU A 44 11.20 -15.63 -15.79
N VAL A 45 10.08 -15.12 -15.28
CA VAL A 45 10.06 -13.85 -14.56
C VAL A 45 9.51 -14.09 -13.16
N PHE A 46 10.22 -13.64 -12.13
CA PHE A 46 9.71 -13.69 -10.76
C PHE A 46 10.28 -12.55 -9.92
N SER A 47 9.58 -12.25 -8.82
CA SER A 47 10.01 -11.21 -7.88
C SER A 47 10.95 -11.81 -6.84
N ALA A 48 12.08 -11.16 -6.61
CA ALA A 48 13.04 -11.58 -5.57
C ALA A 48 12.43 -11.46 -4.18
N GLN A 49 11.53 -10.49 -3.99
CA GLN A 49 10.81 -10.31 -2.73
C GLN A 49 9.35 -9.98 -3.04
N CYS A 50 8.44 -10.71 -2.41
CA CYS A 50 7.01 -10.51 -2.56
C CYS A 50 6.59 -9.15 -1.98
N ASN A 51 5.97 -8.31 -2.78
CA ASN A 51 5.47 -6.99 -2.32
C ASN A 51 4.39 -7.14 -1.24
N PHE A 52 3.64 -8.24 -1.26
CA PHE A 52 2.53 -8.45 -0.35
C PHE A 52 3.03 -8.93 1.02
N SER A 53 3.70 -10.08 1.06
CA SER A 53 4.09 -10.74 2.31
C SER A 53 5.50 -10.40 2.80
N GLY A 54 6.35 -9.85 1.92
CA GLY A 54 7.77 -9.65 2.22
C GLY A 54 8.62 -10.90 2.10
N TYR A 55 8.04 -12.02 1.65
CA TYR A 55 8.80 -13.25 1.47
C TYR A 55 9.88 -13.07 0.41
N LYS A 56 11.12 -13.49 0.74
CA LYS A 56 12.27 -13.45 -0.17
C LYS A 56 12.45 -14.83 -0.81
N MET A 57 12.40 -14.87 -2.14
CA MET A 57 12.65 -16.10 -2.88
C MET A 57 14.13 -16.52 -2.72
N PRO A 58 14.41 -17.82 -2.52
CA PRO A 58 15.80 -18.27 -2.47
C PRO A 58 16.45 -18.10 -3.84
N LEU A 59 17.41 -17.18 -3.95
CA LEU A 59 18.00 -16.79 -5.24
C LEU A 59 18.85 -17.90 -5.89
N LYS A 60 19.24 -18.93 -5.13
CA LYS A 60 19.85 -20.13 -5.72
C LYS A 60 18.93 -20.84 -6.71
N LEU A 61 17.63 -20.51 -6.69
CA LEU A 61 16.66 -20.92 -7.70
C LEU A 61 17.13 -20.58 -9.12
N ILE A 62 17.79 -19.42 -9.29
CA ILE A 62 18.32 -18.99 -10.59
C ILE A 62 19.32 -20.02 -11.14
N GLU A 63 20.24 -20.48 -10.30
CA GLU A 63 21.24 -21.49 -10.69
C GLU A 63 20.58 -22.82 -11.03
N SER A 64 19.61 -23.23 -10.22
CA SER A 64 18.91 -24.51 -10.43
C SER A 64 18.09 -24.49 -11.72
N VAL A 65 17.34 -23.41 -11.97
CA VAL A 65 16.55 -23.26 -13.21
C VAL A 65 17.47 -23.22 -14.44
N ARG A 66 18.58 -22.52 -14.32
CA ARG A 66 19.55 -22.44 -15.45
C ARG A 66 20.15 -23.84 -15.77
N ARG A 67 20.37 -24.66 -14.75
CA ARG A 67 20.97 -26.01 -14.93
C ARG A 67 19.95 -27.05 -15.39
N GLN A 68 18.70 -26.97 -14.90
CA GLN A 68 17.70 -28.03 -15.04
C GLN A 68 16.45 -27.62 -15.83
N GLY A 69 16.21 -26.32 -16.03
CA GLY A 69 14.96 -25.83 -16.58
C GLY A 69 13.82 -25.86 -15.57
N LEU A 70 12.59 -25.76 -16.06
CA LEU A 70 11.37 -25.81 -15.25
C LEU A 70 10.48 -26.99 -15.71
N VAL A 71 9.77 -27.58 -14.76
CA VAL A 71 8.84 -28.69 -15.00
C VAL A 71 7.41 -28.16 -15.00
N ASN A 72 6.63 -28.54 -16.00
CA ASN A 72 5.20 -28.22 -16.05
C ASN A 72 4.37 -29.43 -15.59
N ARG A 73 3.66 -29.28 -14.48
CA ARG A 73 2.71 -30.28 -13.99
C ARG A 73 1.26 -29.98 -14.39
N GLY A 74 1.01 -28.84 -15.06
CA GLY A 74 -0.32 -28.32 -15.26
C GLY A 74 -1.09 -28.86 -16.47
N THR A 75 -0.45 -29.61 -17.37
CA THR A 75 -1.13 -30.19 -18.53
C THR A 75 -0.54 -31.53 -18.89
N GLN A 76 -1.20 -32.58 -18.43
CA GLN A 76 -1.01 -33.88 -19.07
C GLN A 76 -1.64 -33.79 -20.45
N VAL A 77 -0.88 -33.36 -21.43
CA VAL A 77 -1.26 -33.57 -22.82
C VAL A 77 -0.80 -34.99 -23.16
N SER A 78 -1.74 -35.91 -23.13
CA SER A 78 -1.53 -37.27 -23.59
C SER A 78 -1.07 -37.19 -25.05
N GLY A 79 0.13 -37.68 -25.34
CA GLY A 79 0.61 -37.85 -26.70
C GLY A 79 1.88 -37.09 -27.09
N LEU A 80 2.65 -36.59 -26.15
CA LEU A 80 3.95 -35.99 -26.49
C LEU A 80 5.06 -37.07 -26.51
N PRO A 81 5.85 -37.11 -27.57
CA PRO A 81 6.95 -38.08 -27.63
C PRO A 81 8.16 -37.61 -26.87
N GLN A 82 8.75 -38.59 -26.23
CA GLN A 82 10.13 -38.72 -25.72
C GLN A 82 10.98 -37.47 -25.43
N LYS A 83 11.59 -37.56 -24.28
CA LYS A 83 12.67 -36.80 -23.69
C LYS A 83 13.69 -36.24 -24.71
N LYS A 84 13.48 -34.99 -25.10
CA LYS A 84 14.59 -34.16 -25.60
C LYS A 84 15.06 -33.33 -24.46
N GLU A 85 16.36 -33.30 -24.21
CA GLU A 85 16.98 -32.37 -23.29
C GLU A 85 16.54 -30.96 -23.66
N PRO A 86 16.11 -30.13 -22.69
CA PRO A 86 15.69 -28.77 -23.00
C PRO A 86 16.86 -27.97 -23.53
N ASP A 87 16.61 -27.12 -24.52
CA ASP A 87 17.63 -26.21 -25.00
C ASP A 87 17.70 -25.02 -24.00
N LEU A 88 18.53 -25.22 -22.98
CA LEU A 88 18.73 -24.23 -21.92
C LEU A 88 19.45 -22.99 -22.43
N ASN A 89 20.04 -23.02 -23.62
CA ASN A 89 20.68 -21.85 -24.21
C ASN A 89 19.68 -20.74 -24.55
N ASN A 90 18.40 -21.10 -24.78
CA ASN A 90 17.33 -20.16 -25.09
C ASN A 90 16.40 -19.89 -23.90
N PHE A 91 16.82 -20.23 -22.68
CA PHE A 91 16.04 -20.02 -21.46
C PHE A 91 16.66 -18.88 -20.66
N TYR A 92 15.91 -17.79 -20.48
CA TYR A 92 16.36 -16.57 -19.84
C TYR A 92 15.60 -16.33 -18.53
N ILE A 93 16.23 -15.61 -17.60
CA ILE A 93 15.67 -15.31 -16.28
C ILE A 93 15.68 -13.80 -16.04
N LEU A 94 14.51 -13.25 -15.78
CA LEU A 94 14.35 -11.85 -15.35
C LEU A 94 13.92 -11.83 -13.87
N LEU A 95 14.71 -11.16 -13.05
CA LEU A 95 14.47 -11.02 -11.63
C LEU A 95 13.93 -9.61 -11.35
N ASP A 96 12.67 -9.52 -10.87
CA ASP A 96 12.17 -8.25 -10.37
C ASP A 96 12.71 -8.06 -8.96
N SER A 97 13.76 -7.25 -8.84
CA SER A 97 14.44 -7.02 -7.57
C SER A 97 14.11 -5.65 -6.97
N ALA A 98 13.09 -4.96 -7.47
CA ALA A 98 12.72 -3.61 -7.01
C ALA A 98 12.45 -3.54 -5.51
N ALA A 99 11.70 -4.50 -4.95
CA ALA A 99 11.44 -4.56 -3.52
C ALA A 99 12.64 -5.11 -2.73
N PHE A 100 13.30 -6.12 -3.28
CA PHE A 100 14.43 -6.80 -2.63
C PHE A 100 15.62 -5.84 -2.47
N ALA A 101 16.02 -5.18 -3.54
CA ALA A 101 17.20 -4.30 -3.55
C ALA A 101 16.99 -3.02 -2.73
N ALA A 102 15.74 -2.71 -2.36
CA ALA A 102 15.45 -1.55 -1.50
C ALA A 102 16.09 -1.69 -0.12
N SER A 103 16.14 -2.91 0.42
CA SER A 103 16.62 -3.14 1.79
C SER A 103 17.42 -4.42 1.96
N SER A 104 17.89 -5.04 0.86
CA SER A 104 18.65 -6.29 0.93
C SER A 104 19.80 -6.25 -0.07
N TYR A 105 20.88 -6.94 0.28
CA TYR A 105 22.05 -7.08 -0.60
C TYR A 105 21.77 -8.10 -1.70
N LEU A 106 21.88 -7.67 -2.94
CA LEU A 106 21.74 -8.55 -4.12
C LEU A 106 23.12 -8.80 -4.74
N ASP A 107 23.59 -10.04 -4.66
CA ASP A 107 24.86 -10.45 -5.26
C ASP A 107 24.59 -10.95 -6.70
N ALA A 108 24.55 -10.01 -7.64
CA ALA A 108 24.31 -10.33 -9.04
C ALA A 108 25.47 -11.13 -9.67
N GLY A 109 26.68 -10.96 -9.15
CA GLY A 109 27.84 -11.72 -9.58
C GLY A 109 27.77 -13.21 -9.23
N ARG A 110 27.12 -13.51 -8.12
CA ARG A 110 26.89 -14.88 -7.67
C ARG A 110 25.76 -15.56 -8.44
N TYR A 111 24.57 -14.91 -8.47
CA TYR A 111 23.37 -15.55 -9.01
C TYR A 111 23.17 -15.37 -10.52
N LYS A 112 23.75 -14.32 -11.08
CA LYS A 112 23.83 -14.06 -12.53
C LYS A 112 22.48 -14.18 -13.27
N PRO A 113 21.42 -13.48 -12.84
CA PRO A 113 20.22 -13.42 -13.68
C PRO A 113 20.55 -12.77 -15.02
N ASP A 114 19.79 -13.10 -16.07
CA ASP A 114 19.99 -12.46 -17.37
C ASP A 114 19.57 -11.01 -17.37
N PHE A 115 18.50 -10.72 -16.62
CA PHE A 115 17.95 -9.37 -16.46
C PHE A 115 17.56 -9.18 -15.00
N PHE A 116 17.80 -7.98 -14.45
CA PHE A 116 17.18 -7.61 -13.18
C PHE A 116 16.97 -6.11 -13.10
N CYS A 117 15.92 -5.69 -12.41
CA CYS A 117 15.55 -4.28 -12.32
C CYS A 117 15.67 -3.76 -10.89
N ILE A 118 16.04 -2.49 -10.78
CA ILE A 118 16.20 -1.76 -9.52
C ILE A 118 15.39 -0.47 -9.59
N SER A 119 14.70 -0.13 -8.48
CA SER A 119 14.05 1.16 -8.28
C SER A 119 14.81 1.93 -7.21
N PHE A 120 15.54 2.97 -7.62
CA PHE A 120 16.44 3.66 -6.69
C PHE A 120 15.70 4.45 -5.60
N TYR A 121 14.49 4.98 -5.91
CA TYR A 121 13.74 5.72 -4.89
C TYR A 121 13.37 4.83 -3.70
N LYS A 122 13.25 3.52 -3.93
CA LYS A 122 12.97 2.56 -2.83
C LYS A 122 14.17 2.37 -1.92
N MET A 123 15.40 2.66 -2.40
CA MET A 123 16.61 2.59 -1.60
C MET A 123 16.85 3.88 -0.82
N PHE A 124 16.73 5.04 -1.49
CA PHE A 124 17.16 6.35 -0.95
C PHE A 124 16.01 7.29 -0.66
N GLY A 125 14.81 7.04 -1.20
CA GLY A 125 13.70 8.00 -1.18
C GLY A 125 13.76 9.01 -2.33
N TYR A 126 14.90 9.18 -2.96
CA TYR A 126 15.18 10.12 -4.06
C TYR A 126 16.36 9.56 -4.87
N PRO A 127 16.44 9.78 -6.20
CA PRO A 127 15.44 10.44 -7.05
C PRO A 127 14.32 9.51 -7.50
N THR A 128 13.10 10.04 -7.65
CA THR A 128 12.01 9.33 -8.29
C THR A 128 12.22 9.35 -9.80
N GLY A 129 11.61 8.40 -10.51
CA GLY A 129 11.67 8.34 -11.96
C GLY A 129 12.96 7.74 -12.53
N VAL A 130 13.89 7.30 -11.67
CA VAL A 130 15.13 6.65 -12.12
C VAL A 130 15.18 5.23 -11.58
N GLY A 131 15.37 4.29 -12.48
CA GLY A 131 15.63 2.89 -12.18
C GLY A 131 16.69 2.36 -13.13
N ALA A 132 17.06 1.11 -12.95
CA ALA A 132 18.02 0.47 -13.84
C ALA A 132 17.49 -0.92 -14.23
N LEU A 133 17.68 -1.25 -15.51
CA LEU A 133 17.58 -2.62 -16.00
C LEU A 133 19.01 -3.09 -16.27
N ILE A 134 19.49 -4.02 -15.48
CA ILE A 134 20.83 -4.58 -15.63
C ILE A 134 20.71 -5.85 -16.46
N VAL A 135 21.53 -5.95 -17.51
CA VAL A 135 21.43 -7.00 -18.53
C VAL A 135 22.78 -7.69 -18.68
N SER A 136 22.80 -9.01 -18.54
CA SER A 136 24.00 -9.83 -18.76
C SER A 136 24.40 -9.80 -20.25
N LYS A 137 25.65 -10.16 -20.54
CA LYS A 137 26.09 -10.29 -21.94
C LYS A 137 25.21 -11.27 -22.72
N ARG A 138 24.82 -12.36 -22.08
CA ARG A 138 23.93 -13.36 -22.65
C ARG A 138 22.54 -12.76 -22.93
N GLY A 139 22.01 -11.99 -21.96
CA GLY A 139 20.70 -11.32 -22.11
C GLY A 139 20.69 -10.29 -23.22
N GLN A 140 21.83 -9.57 -23.43
CA GLN A 140 21.92 -8.58 -24.49
C GLN A 140 21.65 -9.18 -25.88
N SER A 141 22.15 -10.40 -26.13
CA SER A 141 21.96 -11.07 -27.42
C SER A 141 20.51 -11.49 -27.68
N ALA A 142 19.70 -11.60 -26.64
CA ALA A 142 18.28 -11.98 -26.75
C ALA A 142 17.37 -10.79 -27.03
N LEU A 143 17.83 -9.56 -26.80
CA LEU A 143 17.02 -8.36 -26.95
C LEU A 143 17.11 -7.83 -28.38
N SER A 144 15.96 -7.37 -28.90
CA SER A 144 15.91 -6.68 -30.18
C SER A 144 15.11 -5.39 -30.02
N LYS A 145 15.51 -4.38 -30.75
CA LYS A 145 14.86 -3.06 -30.69
C LYS A 145 14.34 -2.70 -32.08
N ARG A 146 13.04 -2.52 -32.20
CA ARG A 146 12.40 -2.13 -33.47
C ARG A 146 12.44 -0.62 -33.68
N TYR A 147 11.99 0.11 -32.67
CA TYR A 147 11.97 1.58 -32.68
C TYR A 147 13.36 2.14 -32.42
N TYR A 148 13.66 3.30 -32.97
CA TYR A 148 14.85 4.07 -32.58
C TYR A 148 14.42 5.53 -32.31
N GLY A 149 15.01 6.11 -31.27
CA GLY A 149 14.76 7.50 -30.89
C GLY A 149 16.05 8.33 -30.95
N GLY A 150 15.94 9.57 -30.52
CA GLY A 150 17.08 10.49 -30.49
C GLY A 150 18.24 9.92 -29.69
N GLY A 151 19.45 10.05 -30.23
CA GLY A 151 20.67 9.60 -29.57
C GLY A 151 21.03 8.14 -29.76
N THR A 152 20.15 7.33 -30.37
CA THR A 152 20.36 5.87 -30.49
C THR A 152 20.78 5.42 -31.90
N VAL A 153 20.93 6.35 -32.83
CA VAL A 153 21.39 6.08 -34.20
C VAL A 153 22.68 6.85 -34.50
N ASN A 154 23.51 6.27 -35.33
CA ASN A 154 24.67 6.96 -35.94
C ASN A 154 24.21 7.88 -37.06
N ILE A 155 23.22 7.43 -37.84
CA ILE A 155 22.64 8.19 -38.94
C ILE A 155 21.25 7.67 -39.23
N ALA A 156 20.37 8.55 -39.69
CA ALA A 156 19.06 8.20 -40.22
C ALA A 156 18.74 9.10 -41.42
N MET A 157 18.09 8.56 -42.44
CA MET A 157 17.68 9.31 -43.64
C MET A 157 16.17 9.51 -43.63
N THR A 158 15.72 10.68 -44.09
CA THR A 158 14.29 11.01 -44.11
C THR A 158 13.58 10.57 -45.40
N ARG A 159 14.34 10.51 -46.50
CA ARG A 159 13.79 10.18 -47.85
C ARG A 159 14.00 8.71 -48.23
N GLU A 160 14.78 7.98 -47.45
CA GLU A 160 15.02 6.56 -47.67
C GLU A 160 14.84 5.84 -46.34
N ASP A 161 14.37 4.60 -46.39
CA ASP A 161 14.23 3.76 -45.17
C ASP A 161 15.61 3.18 -44.84
N PHE A 162 16.48 4.08 -44.37
CA PHE A 162 17.85 3.72 -43.98
C PHE A 162 18.20 4.40 -42.64
N HIS A 163 18.71 3.59 -41.73
CA HIS A 163 19.28 4.08 -40.48
C HIS A 163 20.31 3.07 -39.97
N GLU A 164 21.28 3.56 -39.22
CA GLU A 164 22.27 2.72 -38.57
C GLU A 164 22.23 2.99 -37.07
N LYS A 165 21.84 2.00 -36.29
CA LYS A 165 21.76 2.11 -34.84
C LYS A 165 23.15 2.06 -34.21
N ARG A 166 23.34 2.72 -33.08
CA ARG A 166 24.59 2.68 -32.32
C ARG A 166 24.88 1.28 -31.81
N SER A 167 26.15 0.91 -31.77
CA SER A 167 26.61 -0.44 -31.40
C SER A 167 26.71 -0.65 -29.89
N GLY A 168 26.94 0.39 -29.10
CA GLY A 168 27.03 0.26 -27.64
C GLY A 168 25.67 -0.07 -27.04
N PHE A 169 25.61 -1.00 -26.08
CA PHE A 169 24.32 -1.51 -25.57
C PHE A 169 23.42 -0.39 -25.03
N SER A 170 23.92 0.41 -24.09
CA SER A 170 23.13 1.50 -23.51
C SER A 170 22.75 2.54 -24.58
N SER A 171 23.72 2.96 -25.40
CA SER A 171 23.49 3.96 -26.44
C SER A 171 22.56 3.46 -27.55
N HIS A 172 22.43 2.14 -27.71
CA HIS A 172 21.47 1.52 -28.63
C HIS A 172 20.04 1.56 -28.09
N PHE A 173 19.86 1.32 -26.77
CA PHE A 173 18.53 1.14 -26.18
C PHE A 173 17.94 2.39 -25.53
N GLU A 174 18.76 3.32 -25.06
CA GLU A 174 18.31 4.49 -24.29
C GLU A 174 17.96 5.66 -25.19
N ASP A 175 16.69 5.78 -25.55
CA ASP A 175 16.18 6.85 -26.42
C ASP A 175 16.07 8.18 -25.69
N GLY A 176 16.49 9.24 -26.35
CA GLY A 176 16.36 10.62 -25.88
C GLY A 176 17.40 11.00 -24.84
N THR A 177 17.36 12.25 -24.39
CA THR A 177 18.24 12.73 -23.33
C THR A 177 17.83 12.12 -21.99
N LEU A 178 18.74 11.40 -21.38
CA LEU A 178 18.50 10.78 -20.08
C LEU A 178 18.39 11.84 -18.98
N ALA A 179 17.79 11.48 -17.85
CA ALA A 179 17.71 12.32 -16.65
C ALA A 179 19.09 12.33 -15.96
N PHE A 180 20.10 12.90 -16.63
CA PHE A 180 21.50 12.77 -16.23
C PHE A 180 21.79 13.37 -14.85
N LEU A 181 21.10 14.43 -14.44
CA LEU A 181 21.28 15.00 -13.10
C LEU A 181 20.79 14.03 -12.03
N ALA A 182 19.63 13.39 -12.27
CA ALA A 182 19.10 12.39 -11.35
C ALA A 182 20.01 11.14 -11.29
N ILE A 183 20.55 10.74 -12.45
CA ILE A 183 21.51 9.61 -12.52
C ILE A 183 22.78 9.96 -11.73
N ALA A 184 23.33 11.15 -11.93
CA ALA A 184 24.53 11.61 -11.20
C ALA A 184 24.27 11.64 -9.67
N SER A 185 23.06 12.04 -9.25
CA SER A 185 22.72 12.10 -7.83
C SER A 185 22.67 10.73 -7.14
N LEU A 186 22.60 9.63 -7.89
CA LEU A 186 22.64 8.28 -7.31
C LEU A 186 23.92 8.03 -6.51
N LEU A 187 25.03 8.60 -6.97
CA LEU A 187 26.31 8.48 -6.25
C LEU A 187 26.18 9.00 -4.81
N GLU A 188 25.50 10.14 -4.65
CA GLU A 188 25.28 10.72 -3.32
C GLU A 188 24.34 9.87 -2.46
N GLY A 189 23.38 9.18 -3.11
CA GLY A 189 22.54 8.21 -2.41
C GLY A 189 23.36 7.06 -1.83
N PHE A 190 24.22 6.47 -2.64
CA PHE A 190 25.09 5.37 -2.19
C PHE A 190 26.07 5.88 -1.10
N ASN A 191 26.73 7.02 -1.31
CA ASN A 191 27.62 7.62 -0.34
C ASN A 191 26.91 7.89 1.00
N THR A 192 25.67 8.34 0.94
CA THR A 192 24.87 8.62 2.14
C THR A 192 24.59 7.33 2.94
N LEU A 193 24.19 6.27 2.27
CA LEU A 193 23.97 4.98 2.96
C LEU A 193 25.26 4.46 3.58
N GLU A 194 26.38 4.53 2.86
CA GLU A 194 27.68 4.10 3.37
C GLU A 194 28.09 4.90 4.62
N ARG A 195 27.84 6.22 4.60
CA ARG A 195 28.14 7.10 5.73
C ARG A 195 27.24 6.89 6.94
N LEU A 196 25.93 6.66 6.70
CA LEU A 196 24.92 6.57 7.77
C LEU A 196 24.85 5.19 8.41
N ILE A 197 25.16 4.13 7.66
CA ILE A 197 24.91 2.75 8.12
C ILE A 197 26.24 2.08 8.44
N PRO A 198 26.62 2.04 9.74
CA PRO A 198 27.87 1.39 10.12
C PRO A 198 27.77 -0.12 9.97
N THR A 199 28.85 -0.73 9.48
CA THR A 199 28.96 -2.18 9.37
C THR A 199 30.02 -2.66 10.38
N LYS A 200 29.77 -3.80 11.01
CA LYS A 200 30.70 -4.47 11.92
C LYS A 200 31.06 -5.85 11.39
N ASN A 201 30.08 -6.72 11.31
CA ASN A 201 30.24 -8.10 10.86
C ASN A 201 29.51 -8.36 9.53
N GLU A 202 28.88 -7.35 8.96
CA GLU A 202 28.16 -7.46 7.70
C GLU A 202 29.10 -7.16 6.53
N LYS A 203 28.81 -7.78 5.36
CA LYS A 203 29.58 -7.55 4.13
C LYS A 203 29.51 -6.09 3.68
N ASN A 204 28.35 -5.46 3.89
CA ASN A 204 28.11 -4.07 3.47
C ASN A 204 26.86 -3.53 4.17
N TYR A 205 26.58 -2.24 3.94
CA TYR A 205 25.46 -1.56 4.57
C TYR A 205 24.09 -2.17 4.17
N MET A 206 23.95 -2.73 2.98
CA MET A 206 22.68 -3.33 2.57
C MET A 206 22.35 -4.59 3.39
N GLU A 207 23.36 -5.41 3.70
CA GLU A 207 23.18 -6.56 4.59
C GLU A 207 22.79 -6.09 6.00
N ARG A 208 23.41 -5.00 6.47
CA ARG A 208 23.09 -4.39 7.78
C ARG A 208 21.63 -3.91 7.79
N ILE A 209 21.20 -3.18 6.76
CA ILE A 209 19.83 -2.70 6.64
C ILE A 209 18.86 -3.90 6.67
N SER A 210 19.13 -4.94 5.90
CA SER A 210 18.28 -6.14 5.83
C SER A 210 18.05 -6.76 7.21
N LYS A 211 19.11 -6.93 7.98
CA LYS A 211 19.03 -7.48 9.34
C LYS A 211 18.25 -6.55 10.28
N TYR A 212 18.50 -5.25 10.17
CA TYR A 212 17.86 -4.24 11.02
C TYR A 212 16.34 -4.18 10.78
N VAL A 213 15.90 -4.06 9.51
CA VAL A 213 14.47 -3.96 9.22
C VAL A 213 13.74 -5.27 9.52
N PHE A 214 14.43 -6.40 9.36
CA PHE A 214 13.88 -7.70 9.76
C PHE A 214 13.61 -7.74 11.27
N GLN A 215 14.56 -7.26 12.09
CA GLN A 215 14.39 -7.24 13.54
C GLN A 215 13.22 -6.35 13.97
N LEU A 216 13.04 -5.21 13.31
CA LEU A 216 11.89 -4.33 13.57
C LEU A 216 10.57 -5.04 13.21
N ALA A 217 10.54 -5.71 12.05
CA ALA A 217 9.34 -6.44 11.62
C ALA A 217 9.03 -7.60 12.57
N LYS A 218 10.05 -8.35 12.98
CA LYS A 218 9.89 -9.44 13.95
C LYS A 218 9.33 -8.91 15.28
N TYR A 219 9.92 -7.83 15.79
CA TYR A 219 9.46 -7.21 17.04
C TYR A 219 8.00 -6.77 16.92
N GLY A 220 7.64 -6.07 15.86
CA GLY A 220 6.27 -5.61 15.63
C GLY A 220 5.29 -6.77 15.47
N HIS A 221 5.68 -7.79 14.70
CA HIS A 221 4.86 -8.99 14.51
C HIS A 221 4.58 -9.69 15.84
N ASP A 222 5.63 -9.93 16.64
CA ASP A 222 5.49 -10.67 17.90
C ASP A 222 4.59 -9.90 18.88
N LYS A 223 4.73 -8.59 18.94
CA LYS A 223 3.87 -7.74 19.78
C LYS A 223 2.40 -7.79 19.29
N LEU A 224 2.18 -7.60 18.01
CA LEU A 224 0.81 -7.65 17.45
C LEU A 224 0.18 -9.04 17.61
N ALA A 225 0.97 -10.10 17.45
CA ALA A 225 0.47 -11.49 17.59
C ALA A 225 0.02 -11.81 19.03
N SER A 226 0.55 -11.08 20.01
CA SER A 226 0.14 -11.26 21.41
C SER A 226 -1.20 -10.60 21.73
N LEU A 227 -1.70 -9.70 20.84
CA LEU A 227 -2.94 -8.96 21.10
C LEU A 227 -4.16 -9.84 20.84
N LYS A 228 -5.00 -9.96 21.87
CA LYS A 228 -6.25 -10.71 21.79
C LYS A 228 -7.38 -9.91 22.42
N HIS A 229 -8.54 -9.99 21.82
CA HIS A 229 -9.77 -9.42 22.40
C HIS A 229 -10.11 -10.09 23.74
N ALA A 230 -11.00 -9.46 24.49
CA ALA A 230 -11.46 -9.97 25.79
C ALA A 230 -12.02 -11.40 25.73
N ASN A 231 -12.57 -11.79 24.57
CA ASN A 231 -13.10 -13.14 24.34
C ASN A 231 -12.05 -14.16 23.92
N GLY A 232 -10.78 -13.75 23.87
CA GLY A 232 -9.65 -14.62 23.48
C GLY A 232 -9.38 -14.69 21.98
N GLN A 233 -10.23 -14.08 21.14
CA GLN A 233 -10.03 -14.09 19.69
C GLN A 233 -8.86 -13.17 19.30
N PRO A 234 -8.09 -13.55 18.26
CA PRO A 234 -6.96 -12.71 17.83
C PRO A 234 -7.45 -11.39 17.25
N LEU A 235 -6.72 -10.31 17.54
CA LEU A 235 -6.99 -9.00 16.95
C LEU A 235 -6.51 -8.92 15.51
N ILE A 236 -5.46 -9.68 15.16
CA ILE A 236 -4.73 -9.53 13.89
C ILE A 236 -4.73 -10.86 13.13
N LYS A 237 -5.07 -10.79 11.85
CA LYS A 237 -4.85 -11.89 10.89
C LYS A 237 -3.65 -11.54 10.03
N PHE A 238 -2.55 -12.29 10.17
CA PHE A 238 -1.31 -12.06 9.45
C PHE A 238 -1.29 -12.79 8.11
N TYR A 239 -0.53 -12.22 7.17
CA TYR A 239 -0.32 -12.78 5.84
C TYR A 239 1.19 -12.96 5.58
N ASN A 240 1.75 -14.00 6.17
CA ASN A 240 3.16 -14.36 6.01
C ASN A 240 3.29 -15.87 5.84
N HIS A 241 4.39 -16.29 5.19
CA HIS A 241 4.56 -17.72 4.89
C HIS A 241 5.09 -18.51 6.08
N ASN A 242 6.17 -18.07 6.70
CA ASN A 242 6.92 -18.87 7.68
C ASN A 242 7.24 -18.11 8.97
N GLY A 243 6.50 -17.08 9.28
CA GLY A 243 6.81 -16.25 10.44
C GLY A 243 8.12 -15.45 10.24
N TYR A 244 8.60 -14.86 11.32
CA TYR A 244 9.78 -13.99 11.31
C TYR A 244 10.96 -14.72 11.97
N GLU A 245 11.38 -15.83 11.36
CA GLU A 245 12.46 -16.66 11.90
C GLU A 245 13.82 -16.38 11.27
N ASP A 246 13.85 -16.01 10.00
CA ASP A 246 15.09 -15.91 9.23
C ASP A 246 15.04 -14.74 8.24
N SER A 247 15.96 -13.81 8.38
CA SER A 247 16.09 -12.63 7.52
C SER A 247 16.42 -12.95 6.07
N ARG A 248 16.91 -14.17 5.81
CA ARG A 248 17.17 -14.63 4.43
C ARG A 248 15.87 -14.82 3.66
N TYR A 249 14.76 -15.12 4.35
CA TYR A 249 13.48 -15.47 3.71
C TYR A 249 12.35 -14.48 4.00
N GLN A 250 12.60 -13.47 4.83
CA GLN A 250 11.57 -12.48 5.19
C GLN A 250 12.16 -11.07 5.19
N GLY A 251 11.48 -10.14 4.52
CA GLY A 251 11.82 -8.72 4.53
C GLY A 251 11.17 -7.96 5.67
N GLY A 252 11.48 -6.67 5.77
CA GLY A 252 11.07 -5.78 6.84
C GLY A 252 9.67 -5.21 6.67
N VAL A 253 8.66 -6.08 6.46
CA VAL A 253 7.26 -5.66 6.32
C VAL A 253 6.36 -6.57 7.16
N ILE A 254 5.22 -6.04 7.60
CA ILE A 254 4.14 -6.82 8.22
C ILE A 254 2.88 -6.55 7.43
N THR A 255 2.24 -7.61 6.92
CA THR A 255 1.00 -7.55 6.15
C THR A 255 -0.09 -8.28 6.92
N PHE A 256 -1.24 -7.61 7.09
CA PHE A 256 -2.26 -8.10 7.99
C PHE A 256 -3.61 -7.45 7.68
N ASN A 257 -4.66 -8.01 8.27
CA ASN A 257 -5.95 -7.33 8.47
C ASN A 257 -6.30 -7.38 9.95
N ILE A 258 -7.07 -6.40 10.40
CA ILE A 258 -7.58 -6.33 11.77
C ILE A 258 -8.92 -7.06 11.81
N LEU A 259 -9.16 -7.77 12.90
CA LEU A 259 -10.41 -8.50 13.11
C LEU A 259 -11.18 -7.88 14.29
N HIS A 260 -12.49 -7.88 14.19
CA HIS A 260 -13.38 -7.64 15.31
C HIS A 260 -13.40 -8.86 16.23
N GLU A 261 -14.03 -8.74 17.39
CA GLU A 261 -14.13 -9.84 18.36
C GLU A 261 -15.00 -11.02 17.88
N ASP A 262 -15.81 -10.82 16.83
CA ASP A 262 -16.58 -11.87 16.16
C ASP A 262 -15.83 -12.48 14.96
N CYS A 263 -14.57 -12.09 14.79
CA CYS A 263 -13.68 -12.52 13.70
C CYS A 263 -14.04 -11.94 12.32
N SER A 264 -14.98 -11.01 12.24
CA SER A 264 -15.22 -10.27 11.00
C SER A 264 -14.08 -9.26 10.78
N PHE A 265 -13.90 -8.84 9.53
CA PHE A 265 -12.78 -7.95 9.15
C PHE A 265 -13.10 -6.48 9.41
N VAL A 266 -12.14 -5.74 9.94
CA VAL A 266 -12.13 -4.28 9.89
C VAL A 266 -11.62 -3.88 8.49
N GLY A 267 -12.30 -2.98 7.83
CA GLY A 267 -11.89 -2.52 6.50
C GLY A 267 -10.54 -1.80 6.53
N PHE A 268 -9.70 -2.08 5.54
CA PHE A 268 -8.36 -1.47 5.49
C PHE A 268 -8.41 0.05 5.30
N ALA A 269 -9.47 0.57 4.69
CA ALA A 269 -9.62 2.02 4.49
C ALA A 269 -9.79 2.74 5.84
N GLU A 270 -10.56 2.14 6.75
CA GLU A 270 -10.70 2.64 8.12
C GLU A 270 -9.34 2.67 8.83
N VAL A 271 -8.57 1.58 8.70
CA VAL A 271 -7.25 1.49 9.34
C VAL A 271 -6.30 2.56 8.78
N ALA A 272 -6.35 2.81 7.45
CA ALA A 272 -5.54 3.86 6.83
C ALA A 272 -5.90 5.25 7.35
N CYS A 273 -7.21 5.53 7.47
CA CYS A 273 -7.69 6.81 7.98
C CYS A 273 -7.27 7.01 9.44
N MET A 274 -7.43 5.96 10.26
CA MET A 274 -7.02 6.03 11.67
C MET A 274 -5.51 6.24 11.80
N ALA A 275 -4.71 5.51 11.02
CA ALA A 275 -3.26 5.67 11.04
C ALA A 275 -2.86 7.11 10.67
N ALA A 276 -3.52 7.72 9.69
CA ALA A 276 -3.25 9.10 9.29
C ALA A 276 -3.51 10.09 10.43
N VAL A 277 -4.56 9.85 11.25
CA VAL A 277 -4.84 10.68 12.43
C VAL A 277 -3.69 10.62 13.44
N PHE A 278 -3.06 9.44 13.57
CA PHE A 278 -1.91 9.24 14.45
C PHE A 278 -0.57 9.62 13.78
N ASN A 279 -0.63 10.23 12.59
CA ASN A 279 0.54 10.63 11.80
C ASN A 279 1.42 9.41 11.41
N ILE A 280 0.79 8.29 11.12
CA ILE A 280 1.42 7.05 10.67
C ILE A 280 1.09 6.82 9.20
N GLN A 281 2.13 6.64 8.37
CA GLN A 281 1.98 6.34 6.95
C GLN A 281 2.10 4.83 6.74
N LEU A 282 1.08 4.24 6.11
CA LEU A 282 1.07 2.81 5.78
C LEU A 282 0.45 2.60 4.39
N ARG A 283 0.50 1.38 3.90
CA ARG A 283 -0.08 1.04 2.58
C ARG A 283 -1.24 0.08 2.78
N THR A 284 -2.21 0.18 1.88
CA THR A 284 -3.38 -0.71 1.84
C THR A 284 -3.59 -1.25 0.42
N GLY A 285 -4.34 -2.33 0.31
CA GLY A 285 -4.69 -2.96 -0.96
C GLY A 285 -3.90 -4.23 -1.23
N CYS A 286 -3.55 -4.47 -2.49
CA CYS A 286 -2.85 -5.70 -2.93
C CYS A 286 -1.36 -5.49 -3.21
N PHE A 287 -0.84 -4.27 -3.03
CA PHE A 287 0.60 -3.92 -3.11
C PHE A 287 1.23 -4.35 -4.44
N CYS A 288 0.51 -4.16 -5.55
CA CYS A 288 0.94 -4.50 -6.90
C CYS A 288 1.26 -6.00 -7.09
N ASN A 289 0.72 -6.86 -6.21
CA ASN A 289 0.88 -8.32 -6.32
C ASN A 289 -0.49 -8.99 -6.19
N PRO A 290 -1.31 -8.95 -7.26
CA PRO A 290 -2.67 -9.51 -7.20
C PRO A 290 -2.69 -11.02 -6.94
N GLY A 291 -1.70 -11.75 -7.41
CA GLY A 291 -1.63 -13.20 -7.16
C GLY A 291 -1.44 -13.54 -5.68
N ALA A 292 -0.50 -12.87 -5.02
CA ALA A 292 -0.29 -13.08 -3.58
C ALA A 292 -1.50 -12.60 -2.78
N CYS A 293 -2.08 -11.47 -3.17
CA CYS A 293 -3.30 -10.92 -2.54
C CYS A 293 -4.43 -11.95 -2.59
N GLN A 294 -4.72 -12.46 -3.77
CA GLN A 294 -5.75 -13.48 -3.97
C GLN A 294 -5.49 -14.72 -3.12
N TRP A 295 -4.25 -15.20 -3.14
CA TRP A 295 -3.87 -16.43 -2.42
C TRP A 295 -3.99 -16.27 -0.91
N PHE A 296 -3.45 -15.18 -0.34
CA PHE A 296 -3.46 -14.94 1.10
C PHE A 296 -4.88 -14.62 1.63
N LEU A 297 -5.68 -13.91 0.84
CA LEU A 297 -7.06 -13.60 1.22
C LEU A 297 -8.01 -14.77 0.93
N GLN A 298 -7.53 -15.82 0.27
CA GLN A 298 -8.30 -17.02 -0.06
C GLN A 298 -9.50 -16.70 -0.97
N LEU A 299 -9.31 -15.76 -1.91
CA LEU A 299 -10.35 -15.35 -2.83
C LEU A 299 -10.33 -16.22 -4.09
N SER A 300 -11.48 -16.72 -4.47
CA SER A 300 -11.63 -17.42 -5.74
C SER A 300 -11.63 -16.42 -6.90
N ASN A 301 -11.49 -16.91 -8.13
CA ASN A 301 -11.62 -16.07 -9.32
C ASN A 301 -13.01 -15.44 -9.41
N SER A 302 -14.05 -16.15 -8.97
CA SER A 302 -15.42 -15.62 -8.94
C SER A 302 -15.57 -14.50 -7.92
N ASP A 303 -14.89 -14.60 -6.76
CA ASP A 303 -14.94 -13.52 -5.76
C ASP A 303 -14.33 -12.23 -6.33
N ILE A 304 -13.20 -12.35 -7.02
CA ILE A 304 -12.54 -11.19 -7.63
C ILE A 304 -13.42 -10.57 -8.72
N ARG A 305 -14.11 -11.40 -9.54
CA ARG A 305 -15.05 -10.87 -10.54
C ARG A 305 -16.20 -10.13 -9.87
N LYS A 306 -16.79 -10.69 -8.80
CA LYS A 306 -17.85 -10.04 -8.02
C LYS A 306 -17.37 -8.72 -7.44
N GLN A 307 -16.15 -8.68 -6.88
CA GLN A 307 -15.59 -7.45 -6.34
C GLN A 307 -15.51 -6.37 -7.43
N TYR A 308 -15.03 -6.72 -8.62
CA TYR A 308 -14.96 -5.79 -9.75
C TYR A 308 -16.35 -5.34 -10.20
N GLU A 309 -17.30 -6.27 -10.32
CA GLU A 309 -18.70 -5.97 -10.71
C GLU A 309 -19.40 -5.10 -9.67
N SER A 310 -18.98 -5.18 -8.39
CA SER A 310 -19.49 -4.33 -7.31
C SER A 310 -18.81 -2.95 -7.29
N GLY A 311 -17.95 -2.65 -8.26
CA GLY A 311 -17.31 -1.35 -8.44
C GLY A 311 -15.92 -1.23 -7.83
N HIS A 312 -15.36 -2.32 -7.29
CA HIS A 312 -14.00 -2.26 -6.72
C HIS A 312 -12.96 -2.07 -7.82
N ILE A 313 -12.09 -1.08 -7.65
CA ILE A 313 -10.91 -0.87 -8.51
C ILE A 313 -9.67 -0.66 -7.65
N CYS A 314 -8.51 -0.86 -8.24
CA CYS A 314 -7.24 -0.69 -7.55
C CYS A 314 -7.13 0.71 -6.95
N SER A 315 -6.78 0.80 -5.68
CA SER A 315 -6.60 2.04 -4.92
C SER A 315 -7.88 2.78 -4.52
N ASP A 316 -9.04 2.13 -4.58
CA ASP A 316 -10.28 2.71 -4.07
C ASP A 316 -10.45 2.45 -2.56
N TYR A 317 -11.61 2.85 -2.02
CA TYR A 317 -11.98 2.66 -0.62
C TYR A 317 -13.00 1.53 -0.42
N ASN A 318 -13.28 0.72 -1.48
CA ASN A 318 -14.16 -0.44 -1.39
C ASN A 318 -13.39 -1.61 -0.78
N ASP A 319 -13.18 -1.56 0.52
CA ASP A 319 -12.28 -2.45 1.25
C ASP A 319 -12.92 -3.76 1.71
N LEU A 320 -14.26 -3.78 1.84
CA LEU A 320 -15.01 -4.99 2.20
C LEU A 320 -16.20 -5.13 1.24
N ILE A 321 -16.34 -6.32 0.63
CA ILE A 321 -17.47 -6.64 -0.21
C ILE A 321 -18.03 -7.98 0.27
N GLU A 322 -19.30 -7.97 0.68
CA GLU A 322 -19.95 -9.11 1.32
C GLU A 322 -19.17 -9.65 2.54
N GLY A 323 -18.51 -8.71 3.28
CA GLY A 323 -17.71 -9.06 4.45
C GLY A 323 -16.32 -9.59 4.16
N LEU A 324 -15.95 -9.75 2.88
CA LEU A 324 -14.62 -10.24 2.49
C LEU A 324 -13.72 -9.06 2.11
N PRO A 325 -12.45 -9.08 2.56
CA PRO A 325 -11.54 -7.97 2.22
C PRO A 325 -11.11 -8.02 0.77
N THR A 326 -10.99 -6.84 0.16
CA THR A 326 -10.45 -6.68 -1.20
C THR A 326 -8.92 -6.52 -1.20
N GLY A 327 -8.33 -6.38 -0.02
CA GLY A 327 -6.90 -6.18 0.16
C GLY A 327 -6.54 -6.24 1.63
N ALA A 328 -5.34 -5.79 1.95
CA ALA A 328 -4.79 -5.86 3.30
C ALA A 328 -4.12 -4.55 3.69
N VAL A 329 -3.66 -4.46 4.93
CA VAL A 329 -2.80 -3.39 5.44
C VAL A 329 -1.37 -3.90 5.44
N ARG A 330 -0.41 -3.06 5.04
CA ARG A 330 1.01 -3.37 5.13
C ARG A 330 1.77 -2.21 5.77
N VAL A 331 2.55 -2.51 6.80
CA VAL A 331 3.54 -1.58 7.35
C VAL A 331 4.92 -2.03 6.91
N SER A 332 5.74 -1.08 6.49
CA SER A 332 7.07 -1.33 5.95
C SER A 332 8.09 -0.52 6.75
N PHE A 333 9.20 -1.15 7.11
CA PHE A 333 10.24 -0.54 7.91
C PHE A 333 11.47 -0.29 7.03
N GLY A 334 12.12 0.83 7.25
CA GLY A 334 13.32 1.23 6.55
C GLY A 334 14.48 1.48 7.52
N TYR A 335 15.65 1.82 6.96
CA TYR A 335 16.83 2.05 7.77
C TYR A 335 16.69 3.24 8.74
N MET A 336 15.73 4.13 8.47
CA MET A 336 15.45 5.28 9.36
C MET A 336 14.36 5.01 10.39
N THR A 337 13.67 3.88 10.30
CA THR A 337 12.62 3.51 11.25
C THR A 337 13.23 3.17 12.60
N LYS A 338 12.66 3.73 13.66
CA LYS A 338 13.09 3.45 15.04
C LYS A 338 12.12 2.48 15.71
N LYS A 339 12.59 1.82 16.77
CA LYS A 339 11.72 0.98 17.60
C LYS A 339 10.50 1.77 18.10
N GLN A 340 10.70 3.06 18.46
CA GLN A 340 9.60 3.92 18.92
C GLN A 340 8.50 4.07 17.86
N ASP A 341 8.84 4.10 16.57
CA ASP A 341 7.84 4.20 15.50
C ASP A 341 6.98 2.93 15.48
N VAL A 342 7.60 1.77 15.68
CA VAL A 342 6.88 0.49 15.79
C VAL A 342 5.96 0.51 17.02
N ASP A 343 6.47 0.96 18.17
CA ASP A 343 5.68 1.06 19.41
C ASP A 343 4.48 2.00 19.24
N ASN A 344 4.67 3.14 18.56
CA ASN A 344 3.59 4.10 18.28
C ASN A 344 2.50 3.45 17.42
N PHE A 345 2.91 2.67 16.43
CA PHE A 345 1.97 1.94 15.58
C PHE A 345 1.18 0.91 16.37
N ILE A 346 1.85 0.10 17.19
CA ILE A 346 1.21 -0.92 18.03
C ILE A 346 0.21 -0.25 18.99
N ASN A 347 0.61 0.84 19.63
CA ASN A 347 -0.24 1.61 20.55
C ASN A 347 -1.51 2.12 19.87
N MET A 348 -1.40 2.58 18.62
CA MET A 348 -2.57 2.99 17.83
C MET A 348 -3.51 1.81 17.62
N ILE A 349 -2.98 0.64 17.23
CA ILE A 349 -3.78 -0.57 17.03
C ILE A 349 -4.51 -0.96 18.32
N GLU A 350 -3.78 -0.99 19.45
CA GLU A 350 -4.38 -1.32 20.77
C GLU A 350 -5.49 -0.35 21.15
N LYS A 351 -5.23 0.94 21.04
CA LYS A 351 -6.18 1.98 21.48
C LYS A 351 -7.46 2.00 20.64
N CYS A 352 -7.32 1.73 19.34
CA CYS A 352 -8.45 1.92 18.40
C CYS A 352 -9.28 0.65 18.19
N TYR A 353 -8.66 -0.53 18.31
CA TYR A 353 -9.30 -1.75 17.85
C TYR A 353 -9.41 -2.85 18.90
N LEU A 354 -8.61 -2.82 19.98
CA LEU A 354 -8.65 -3.86 21.01
C LEU A 354 -9.87 -3.65 21.92
N VAL A 355 -10.68 -4.72 22.12
CA VAL A 355 -11.81 -4.68 23.01
C VAL A 355 -11.39 -5.17 24.39
N UNK A 356 -11.23 -4.42 25.23
CA UNK A 356 -10.86 -4.65 26.34
C UNK A 356 -11.93 -5.20 27.04
N PRO A 357 -11.67 -5.87 28.10
CA PRO A 357 -12.69 -6.52 28.90
C PRO A 357 -13.79 -5.59 29.45
N GLU A 358 -13.35 -4.45 29.89
CA GLU A 358 -14.29 -3.44 30.44
C GLU A 358 -15.25 -2.92 29.37
N LYS A 359 -14.75 -2.66 28.18
CA LYS A 359 -15.60 -2.19 27.07
C LYS A 359 -16.64 -3.24 26.70
N ARG A 360 -16.24 -4.50 26.67
CA ARG A 360 -17.14 -5.60 26.35
C ARG A 360 -18.28 -5.72 27.37
N LEU A 361 -17.95 -5.63 28.67
CA LEU A 361 -18.97 -5.71 29.72
C LEU A 361 -19.97 -4.55 29.62
N GLN A 362 -19.51 -3.34 29.35
CA GLN A 362 -20.38 -2.18 29.15
C GLN A 362 -21.31 -2.37 27.93
N GLN A 363 -20.76 -2.88 26.82
CA GLN A 363 -21.52 -3.13 25.62
C GLN A 363 -22.57 -4.23 25.82
N MET A 364 -22.21 -5.31 26.54
CA MET A 364 -23.15 -6.38 26.87
C MET A 364 -24.30 -5.88 27.74
N ASP A 365 -24.01 -5.01 28.69
CA ASP A 365 -25.06 -4.43 29.57
C ASP A 365 -25.99 -3.50 28.76
N ILE A 366 -25.46 -2.73 27.84
CA ILE A 366 -26.25 -1.86 26.97
C ILE A 366 -27.15 -2.71 26.06
N ASP A 367 -26.65 -3.80 25.51
CA ASP A 367 -27.44 -4.68 24.64
C ASP A 367 -28.60 -5.35 25.36
N LYS A 368 -28.50 -5.51 26.66
CA LYS A 368 -29.55 -6.09 27.49
C LYS A 368 -30.63 -5.09 27.90
N LEU A 369 -30.32 -3.78 27.84
CA LEU A 369 -31.24 -2.73 28.29
C LEU A 369 -32.59 -2.70 27.57
N PRO A 370 -32.70 -2.87 26.25
CA PRO A 370 -34.01 -2.76 25.59
C PRO A 370 -35.05 -3.77 26.03
N LYS A 371 -34.66 -4.92 26.52
CA LYS A 371 -35.59 -6.00 26.91
C LYS A 371 -36.14 -5.88 28.32
N ALA A 372 -35.57 -5.00 29.14
CA ALA A 372 -35.91 -4.92 30.57
C ALA A 372 -36.15 -3.49 31.09
N LEU A 373 -36.49 -2.57 30.17
CA LEU A 373 -36.63 -1.15 30.52
C LEU A 373 -37.60 -0.86 31.68
N LYS A 374 -38.61 -1.70 31.88
CA LYS A 374 -39.62 -1.52 32.93
C LYS A 374 -39.11 -1.85 34.34
N HIS A 375 -38.01 -2.59 34.43
CA HIS A 375 -37.51 -3.10 35.70
C HIS A 375 -36.07 -2.72 36.02
N ILE A 376 -35.48 -1.79 35.23
CA ILE A 376 -34.11 -1.38 35.47
C ILE A 376 -34.04 -0.49 36.71
N PRO A 377 -33.25 -0.85 37.73
CA PRO A 377 -33.03 0.04 38.86
C PRO A 377 -32.45 1.39 38.41
N ASP A 378 -32.79 2.45 39.14
CA ASP A 378 -32.37 3.82 38.79
C ASP A 378 -30.84 3.94 38.53
N ARG A 379 -30.04 3.21 39.31
CA ARG A 379 -28.58 3.16 39.16
C ARG A 379 -28.11 2.59 37.81
N LEU A 380 -28.97 1.83 37.12
CA LEU A 380 -28.65 1.19 35.82
C LEU A 380 -29.38 1.84 34.64
N ARG A 381 -30.21 2.85 34.89
CA ARG A 381 -30.95 3.51 33.83
C ARG A 381 -29.96 4.29 32.92
N PRO A 382 -30.14 4.26 31.60
CA PRO A 382 -29.36 5.11 30.72
C PRO A 382 -29.46 6.57 31.14
N GLN A 383 -28.34 7.23 31.24
CA GLN A 383 -28.26 8.64 31.58
C GLN A 383 -27.55 9.40 30.46
N LEU A 384 -27.99 10.60 30.19
CA LEU A 384 -27.31 11.47 29.23
C LEU A 384 -25.95 11.83 29.86
N LYS A 385 -24.88 11.31 29.28
CA LYS A 385 -23.52 11.53 29.77
C LYS A 385 -22.94 12.83 29.24
N GLU A 386 -23.13 13.07 27.97
CA GLU A 386 -22.61 14.30 27.31
C GLU A 386 -23.37 14.58 26.03
N ILE A 387 -23.38 15.84 25.64
CA ILE A 387 -23.88 16.30 24.34
C ILE A 387 -22.69 16.81 23.56
N CYS A 388 -22.48 16.25 22.36
CA CYS A 388 -21.47 16.74 21.44
C CYS A 388 -22.13 17.20 20.15
N ILE A 389 -21.81 18.40 19.67
CA ILE A 389 -22.22 18.88 18.37
C ILE A 389 -21.00 19.02 17.49
N TYR A 390 -21.21 19.00 16.19
CA TYR A 390 -20.15 19.08 15.18
C TYR A 390 -20.41 20.28 14.29
N PRO A 391 -20.01 21.49 14.73
CA PRO A 391 -20.36 22.69 13.98
C PRO A 391 -19.90 22.68 12.53
N ILE A 392 -18.69 22.16 12.29
CA ILE A 392 -18.11 22.12 10.94
C ILE A 392 -18.09 20.67 10.46
N LYS A 393 -18.64 20.43 9.27
CA LYS A 393 -18.67 19.09 8.65
C LYS A 393 -17.26 18.49 8.59
N SER A 394 -17.10 17.28 9.13
CA SER A 394 -15.86 16.49 9.16
C SER A 394 -14.78 16.97 10.14
N CYS A 395 -15.06 18.03 10.92
CA CYS A 395 -14.14 18.50 11.96
C CYS A 395 -14.49 17.87 13.33
N GLY A 396 -13.75 18.24 14.35
CA GLY A 396 -13.92 17.71 15.71
C GLY A 396 -15.19 18.17 16.38
N ALA A 397 -15.54 17.50 17.47
CA ALA A 397 -16.73 17.81 18.26
C ALA A 397 -16.52 19.04 19.14
N PHE A 398 -17.57 19.80 19.33
CA PHE A 398 -17.72 20.77 20.42
C PHE A 398 -18.56 20.09 21.51
N LYS A 399 -18.01 20.01 22.71
CA LYS A 399 -18.67 19.37 23.85
C LYS A 399 -19.46 20.41 24.63
N VAL A 400 -20.76 20.19 24.71
CA VAL A 400 -21.67 21.09 25.42
C VAL A 400 -21.53 20.83 26.93
N THR A 401 -21.31 21.90 27.70
CA THR A 401 -21.09 21.78 29.15
C THR A 401 -22.35 22.04 29.98
N ASP A 402 -23.39 22.67 29.40
CA ASP A 402 -24.63 23.00 30.15
C ASP A 402 -25.86 22.65 29.34
N SER A 403 -26.57 23.61 28.79
CA SER A 403 -27.75 23.40 27.95
C SER A 403 -27.48 23.91 26.53
N TRP A 404 -28.16 23.29 25.55
CA TRP A 404 -27.99 23.70 24.15
C TRP A 404 -29.35 23.79 23.46
N PRO A 405 -29.59 24.83 22.68
CA PRO A 405 -30.87 25.00 21.99
C PRO A 405 -31.11 23.92 20.93
N LEU A 406 -32.37 23.54 20.80
CA LEU A 406 -32.84 22.66 19.72
C LEU A 406 -33.54 23.52 18.67
N THR A 407 -33.33 23.19 17.43
CA THR A 407 -33.99 23.73 16.25
C THR A 407 -34.86 22.65 15.61
N SER A 408 -35.59 23.01 14.57
CA SER A 408 -36.40 22.05 13.80
C SER A 408 -35.53 20.94 13.13
N THR A 409 -34.22 21.19 12.94
CA THR A 409 -33.32 20.25 12.26
C THR A 409 -32.31 19.60 13.19
N GLY A 410 -32.33 19.92 14.50
CA GLY A 410 -31.41 19.32 15.46
C GLY A 410 -30.83 20.37 16.42
N PHE A 411 -29.64 20.09 16.94
CA PHE A 411 -28.97 21.07 17.83
C PHE A 411 -28.53 22.30 17.05
N LEU A 412 -28.72 23.46 17.65
CA LEU A 412 -28.30 24.75 17.04
C LEU A 412 -26.80 24.67 16.67
N TYR A 413 -26.47 25.10 15.46
CA TYR A 413 -25.11 25.13 14.90
C TYR A 413 -24.52 23.74 14.57
N ASP A 414 -25.26 22.65 14.73
CA ASP A 414 -24.72 21.32 14.32
C ASP A 414 -24.68 21.24 12.79
N ARG A 415 -23.49 21.00 12.23
CA ARG A 415 -23.22 20.98 10.77
C ARG A 415 -23.61 22.26 10.06
N GLY A 416 -23.49 23.42 10.75
CA GLY A 416 -23.77 24.71 10.14
C GLY A 416 -22.70 25.21 9.17
N TRP A 417 -21.51 24.62 9.17
CA TRP A 417 -20.38 25.05 8.34
C TRP A 417 -19.74 23.86 7.63
N MET A 418 -19.05 24.15 6.52
CA MET A 418 -18.25 23.17 5.81
C MET A 418 -16.99 23.83 5.23
N ILE A 419 -15.96 23.04 5.00
CA ILE A 419 -14.73 23.49 4.35
C ILE A 419 -14.80 23.07 2.88
N VAL A 420 -14.51 24.02 1.98
CA VAL A 420 -14.48 23.78 0.54
C VAL A 420 -13.08 24.11 -0.01
N ASN A 421 -12.70 23.44 -1.09
CA ASN A 421 -11.45 23.76 -1.79
C ASN A 421 -11.67 24.94 -2.77
N ALA A 422 -10.60 25.37 -3.44
CA ALA A 422 -10.65 26.49 -4.40
C ALA A 422 -11.59 26.22 -5.59
N ALA A 423 -11.92 24.96 -5.86
CA ALA A 423 -12.89 24.59 -6.90
C ALA A 423 -14.34 24.53 -6.37
N GLY A 424 -14.57 24.92 -5.11
CA GLY A 424 -15.90 24.91 -4.51
C GLY A 424 -16.40 23.55 -4.07
N MET A 425 -15.53 22.52 -3.97
CA MET A 425 -15.94 21.18 -3.56
C MET A 425 -15.71 20.97 -2.06
N ALA A 426 -16.68 20.37 -1.39
CA ALA A 426 -16.58 20.08 0.05
C ALA A 426 -15.46 19.09 0.35
N ILE A 427 -14.60 19.48 1.29
CA ILE A 427 -13.52 18.62 1.79
C ILE A 427 -14.07 17.82 2.97
N THR A 428 -13.83 16.52 2.98
CA THR A 428 -14.30 15.62 4.04
C THR A 428 -13.14 14.80 4.60
N GLN A 429 -13.40 14.11 5.71
CA GLN A 429 -12.42 13.20 6.31
C GLN A 429 -11.97 12.09 5.36
N LYS A 430 -12.79 11.75 4.35
CA LYS A 430 -12.38 10.78 3.32
C LYS A 430 -11.19 11.27 2.48
N HIS A 431 -11.10 12.60 2.30
CA HIS A 431 -10.04 13.22 1.50
C HIS A 431 -8.90 13.74 2.38
N GLN A 432 -9.25 14.31 3.55
CA GLN A 432 -8.29 14.89 4.48
C GLN A 432 -8.64 14.44 5.90
N THR A 433 -8.03 13.33 6.32
CA THR A 433 -8.35 12.67 7.59
C THR A 433 -8.10 13.58 8.81
N ARG A 434 -7.12 14.47 8.72
CA ARG A 434 -6.74 15.35 9.84
C ARG A 434 -7.76 16.43 10.16
N LEU A 435 -8.81 16.61 9.35
CA LEU A 435 -9.89 17.57 9.65
C LEU A 435 -10.50 17.33 11.03
N CYS A 436 -10.62 16.09 11.47
CA CYS A 436 -11.18 15.76 12.79
C CYS A 436 -10.37 16.33 13.97
N LEU A 437 -9.13 16.75 13.72
CA LEU A 437 -8.27 17.35 14.73
C LEU A 437 -8.50 18.88 14.87
N ILE A 438 -9.20 19.50 13.92
CA ILE A 438 -9.64 20.89 14.05
C ILE A 438 -10.81 20.90 15.03
N LYS A 439 -10.65 21.61 16.15
CA LYS A 439 -11.67 21.66 17.20
C LYS A 439 -12.36 23.02 17.22
N PRO A 440 -13.64 23.08 16.85
CA PRO A 440 -14.42 24.30 16.99
C PRO A 440 -14.87 24.48 18.45
N ILE A 441 -14.82 25.71 18.91
CA ILE A 441 -15.31 26.11 20.24
C ILE A 441 -16.31 27.28 20.00
N ILE A 442 -17.55 27.09 20.40
CA ILE A 442 -18.60 28.11 20.19
C ILE A 442 -18.78 28.90 21.46
N ASN A 443 -18.73 30.25 21.34
CA ASN A 443 -19.12 31.18 22.39
C ASN A 443 -20.41 31.86 21.95
N ARG A 444 -21.53 31.38 22.50
CA ARG A 444 -22.86 31.90 22.15
C ARG A 444 -23.11 33.34 22.65
N HIS A 445 -22.46 33.73 23.76
CA HIS A 445 -22.61 35.06 24.32
C HIS A 445 -21.95 36.12 23.44
N GLU A 446 -20.81 35.79 22.91
CA GLU A 446 -20.06 36.68 22.02
C GLU A 446 -20.42 36.50 20.56
N GLY A 447 -21.18 35.46 20.23
CA GLY A 447 -21.57 35.14 18.85
C GLY A 447 -20.36 34.74 18.00
N THR A 448 -19.39 34.04 18.58
CA THR A 448 -18.15 33.70 17.88
C THR A 448 -17.86 32.21 17.89
N MET A 449 -17.07 31.78 16.90
CA MET A 449 -16.48 30.43 16.87
C MET A 449 -14.96 30.56 16.82
N GLU A 450 -14.27 29.84 17.72
CA GLU A 450 -12.83 29.72 17.72
C GLU A 450 -12.46 28.34 17.16
N LEU A 451 -11.50 28.30 16.23
CA LEU A 451 -10.93 27.06 15.73
C LEU A 451 -9.54 26.88 16.32
N THR A 452 -9.29 25.70 16.85
CA THR A 452 -7.97 25.31 17.37
C THR A 452 -7.44 24.09 16.63
N PHE A 453 -6.12 24.03 16.47
CA PHE A 453 -5.39 22.88 15.92
C PHE A 453 -4.05 22.82 16.61
N SER A 454 -3.57 21.60 16.86
CA SER A 454 -2.34 21.39 17.64
C SER A 454 -1.16 22.23 17.11
N ASN A 455 -0.54 22.98 17.99
CA ASN A 455 0.65 23.80 17.73
C ASN A 455 0.43 24.97 16.75
N MET A 456 -0.83 25.33 16.49
CA MET A 456 -1.17 26.52 15.70
C MET A 456 -1.87 27.56 16.57
N LYS A 457 -1.66 28.83 16.25
CA LYS A 457 -2.43 29.91 16.86
C LYS A 457 -3.90 29.77 16.43
N SER A 458 -4.83 29.85 17.39
CA SER A 458 -6.26 29.76 17.09
C SER A 458 -6.74 30.94 16.27
N ILE A 459 -7.86 30.74 15.58
CA ILE A 459 -8.55 31.81 14.86
C ILE A 459 -9.98 31.93 15.39
N ILE A 460 -10.49 33.15 15.49
CA ILE A 460 -11.87 33.46 15.96
C ILE A 460 -12.58 34.21 14.86
N PHE A 461 -13.84 33.83 14.59
CA PHE A 461 -14.70 34.50 13.62
C PHE A 461 -16.16 34.51 14.11
N ASN A 462 -16.97 35.38 13.54
CA ASN A 462 -18.37 35.54 13.94
C ASN A 462 -19.25 34.41 13.42
N LEU A 463 -20.18 33.94 14.25
CA LEU A 463 -21.16 32.90 13.90
C LEU A 463 -22.15 33.41 12.84
N GLU A 464 -22.50 34.70 12.88
CA GLU A 464 -23.39 35.32 11.91
C GLU A 464 -22.55 36.13 10.92
N THR A 465 -22.60 35.75 9.67
CA THR A 465 -22.02 36.55 8.57
C THR A 465 -23.04 37.60 8.15
N GLU A 466 -22.63 38.87 8.15
CA GLU A 466 -23.48 39.95 7.67
C GLU A 466 -23.74 39.72 6.17
N SER A 467 -25.01 39.54 5.83
CA SER A 467 -25.47 39.12 4.50
C SER A 467 -25.20 40.12 3.36
N GLU A 468 -24.88 41.37 3.69
CA GLU A 468 -24.73 42.43 2.68
C GLU A 468 -23.36 42.42 1.97
N ASN A 469 -22.34 41.75 2.54
CA ASN A 469 -20.97 41.77 2.02
C ASN A 469 -20.33 40.39 1.80
N SER A 470 -21.10 39.32 1.97
CA SER A 470 -20.53 37.95 1.85
C SER A 470 -20.84 37.33 0.48
N GLU A 471 -19.83 36.82 -0.21
CA GLU A 471 -20.04 36.09 -1.44
C GLU A 471 -20.80 34.77 -1.17
N VAL A 472 -21.82 34.51 -1.97
CA VAL A 472 -22.56 33.26 -1.91
C VAL A 472 -21.79 32.19 -2.73
N ILE A 473 -21.40 31.13 -2.06
CA ILE A 473 -20.69 30.03 -2.71
C ILE A 473 -21.65 28.84 -2.87
N ASN A 474 -21.76 28.35 -4.09
CA ASN A 474 -22.51 27.13 -4.38
C ASN A 474 -21.56 25.96 -4.40
N THR A 475 -21.84 24.93 -3.64
CA THR A 475 -20.94 23.76 -3.51
C THR A 475 -21.73 22.45 -3.49
N SER A 476 -21.08 21.38 -3.88
CA SER A 476 -21.62 20.03 -3.78
C SER A 476 -21.21 19.37 -2.46
N LEU A 477 -22.17 18.83 -1.75
CA LEU A 477 -21.94 18.18 -0.46
C LEU A 477 -21.15 16.87 -0.55
N CYS A 478 -21.26 16.17 -1.68
CA CYS A 478 -20.60 14.87 -1.90
C CYS A 478 -20.19 14.68 -3.34
N GLN A 479 -19.09 13.95 -3.53
CA GLN A 479 -18.64 13.52 -4.86
C GLN A 479 -19.22 12.13 -5.27
N SER A 480 -20.02 11.50 -4.41
CA SER A 480 -20.60 10.20 -4.74
C SER A 480 -21.93 10.37 -5.48
N LYS A 481 -22.28 9.39 -6.27
CA LYS A 481 -23.52 9.37 -7.07
C LYS A 481 -24.82 9.41 -6.24
N VAL A 482 -24.72 9.32 -4.91
CA VAL A 482 -25.88 9.28 -4.01
C VAL A 482 -26.14 10.66 -3.36
N CYS A 483 -25.21 11.60 -3.47
CA CYS A 483 -25.32 12.92 -2.80
C CYS A 483 -24.94 14.06 -3.76
N ASP A 484 -25.77 14.27 -4.76
CA ASP A 484 -25.59 15.37 -5.74
C ASP A 484 -26.30 16.66 -5.30
N ASP A 485 -26.55 16.82 -4.00
CA ASP A 485 -27.22 18.02 -3.48
C ASP A 485 -26.30 19.23 -3.57
N LEU A 486 -26.77 20.25 -4.26
CA LEU A 486 -26.13 21.56 -4.28
C LEU A 486 -26.55 22.33 -3.03
N VAL A 487 -25.58 22.90 -2.35
CA VAL A 487 -25.82 23.69 -1.15
C VAL A 487 -25.22 25.08 -1.36
N SER A 488 -25.97 26.08 -1.05
CA SER A 488 -25.52 27.49 -1.08
C SER A 488 -25.11 27.89 0.34
N GLY A 489 -24.01 28.58 0.47
CA GLY A 489 -23.51 29.06 1.76
C GLY A 489 -22.80 30.39 1.62
N TYR A 490 -22.54 31.03 2.74
CA TYR A 490 -21.81 32.29 2.77
C TYR A 490 -20.34 32.04 3.12
N ASP A 491 -19.45 32.81 2.49
CA ASP A 491 -18.02 32.73 2.75
C ASP A 491 -17.71 33.34 4.12
N CYS A 492 -16.99 32.62 4.95
CA CYS A 492 -16.53 33.08 6.27
C CYS A 492 -15.28 33.96 6.21
N GLY A 493 -14.74 34.20 5.02
CA GLY A 493 -13.67 35.17 4.78
C GLY A 493 -12.27 34.58 4.66
N ASN A 494 -11.41 35.39 4.07
CA ASN A 494 -10.03 34.98 3.72
C ASN A 494 -9.17 34.67 4.93
N GLU A 495 -9.42 35.26 6.10
CA GLU A 495 -8.62 34.97 7.29
C GLU A 495 -8.79 33.53 7.72
N VAL A 496 -10.04 33.03 7.73
CA VAL A 496 -10.34 31.63 8.09
C VAL A 496 -9.79 30.70 7.01
N ALA A 497 -9.96 31.07 5.73
CA ALA A 497 -9.45 30.27 4.62
C ALA A 497 -7.92 30.11 4.66
N ASN A 498 -7.21 31.19 5.01
CA ASN A 498 -5.75 31.17 5.10
C ASN A 498 -5.25 30.37 6.32
N TRP A 499 -6.07 30.31 7.38
CA TRP A 499 -5.76 29.54 8.59
C TRP A 499 -5.89 28.02 8.31
N LEU A 500 -6.87 27.61 7.47
CA LEU A 500 -7.15 26.21 7.13
C LEU A 500 -6.10 25.61 6.21
#